data_cc6e959d359427927abc6ebd658edace
#
_entry.id   cc6e959d359427927abc6ebd658edace
#
_cell.length_a   1.000
_cell.length_b   1.000
_cell.length_c   1.000
_cell.angle_alpha   90.00
_cell.angle_beta   90.00
_cell.angle_gamma   90.00
#
_symmetry.space_group_name_H-M   'P 1'
#
loop_
_entity.id
_entity.type
_entity.pdbx_description
1 polymer ?
#
loop_
_entity_poly.entity_id
_entity_poly.type
_entity_poly.pdbx_seq_one_letter_code
_entity_poly.pdbx_strand_id
1 'polypeptide(L)'
;SNACVDTTTNTNHCGGCNQICDIANAVDIECQNSQCVVKECRDHYHLFNNTCEKDTVEHCGDHNIDCSSDIEAWADGQCIDKTCIVSECQPGFHIDGNKCIKDTHQCCGSTCTPCSKDKYCSNGICKDTCELPLSYCNGTCVNYTSDNNNCGSCGAVCTTTSIDNSNAVNCSGGQCRVTECIEGYHKYHNICE
;
A
#
# COMPACT_ATOMS: atom_id res chain seq x y z
N SER A 1 -53.36 -20.52 2.11
CA SER A 1 -53.02 -21.33 3.28
C SER A 1 -52.01 -20.53 4.14
N ASN A 2 -52.42 -20.19 5.36
CA ASN A 2 -51.53 -19.58 6.34
C ASN A 2 -50.60 -20.67 6.90
N ALA A 3 -49.50 -20.98 6.20
CA ALA A 3 -48.46 -21.80 6.78
C ALA A 3 -47.61 -20.96 7.76
N CYS A 4 -47.34 -21.47 8.94
CA CYS A 4 -46.35 -20.89 9.82
C CYS A 4 -44.96 -21.10 9.22
N VAL A 5 -44.20 -20.03 9.09
CA VAL A 5 -42.79 -20.05 8.62
C VAL A 5 -41.89 -19.55 9.73
N ASP A 6 -40.70 -20.14 9.80
CA ASP A 6 -39.67 -19.64 10.72
C ASP A 6 -39.02 -18.39 10.10
N THR A 7 -39.16 -17.26 10.78
CA THR A 7 -38.58 -15.99 10.33
C THR A 7 -37.21 -15.73 10.94
N THR A 8 -36.73 -16.64 11.80
CA THR A 8 -35.43 -16.43 12.49
C THR A 8 -34.26 -17.10 11.77
N THR A 9 -34.54 -18.15 10.98
CA THR A 9 -33.50 -18.92 10.30
C THR A 9 -33.75 -19.16 8.80
N ASN A 10 -34.95 -18.88 8.31
CA ASN A 10 -35.31 -19.10 6.91
C ASN A 10 -34.96 -17.92 6.03
N THR A 11 -34.05 -18.09 5.08
CA THR A 11 -33.56 -17.05 4.17
C THR A 11 -34.62 -16.45 3.24
N ASN A 12 -35.73 -17.18 2.98
CA ASN A 12 -36.85 -16.65 2.17
C ASN A 12 -37.89 -15.89 3.00
N HIS A 13 -37.75 -15.91 4.33
CA HIS A 13 -38.70 -15.30 5.26
C HIS A 13 -37.97 -14.60 6.43
N CYS A 14 -36.76 -14.09 6.20
CA CYS A 14 -35.88 -13.59 7.25
C CYS A 14 -36.37 -12.27 7.84
N GLY A 15 -36.75 -12.30 9.12
CA GLY A 15 -37.31 -11.14 9.81
C GLY A 15 -38.82 -10.90 9.52
N GLY A 16 -39.40 -11.59 8.51
CA GLY A 16 -40.82 -11.48 8.16
C GLY A 16 -41.21 -12.35 6.97
N CYS A 17 -42.53 -12.55 6.80
CA CYS A 17 -43.01 -13.32 5.66
C CYS A 17 -42.61 -12.72 4.31
N ASN A 18 -42.01 -13.52 3.42
CA ASN A 18 -41.52 -13.14 2.09
C ASN A 18 -40.41 -12.09 2.09
N GLN A 19 -39.72 -11.91 3.19
CA GLN A 19 -38.49 -11.13 3.23
C GLN A 19 -37.31 -12.03 2.87
N ILE A 20 -36.88 -11.96 1.62
CA ILE A 20 -35.81 -12.78 1.07
C ILE A 20 -34.47 -12.11 1.35
N CYS A 21 -33.50 -12.87 1.83
CA CYS A 21 -32.12 -12.42 1.95
C CYS A 21 -31.51 -12.33 0.53
N ASP A 22 -31.40 -11.11 0.02
CA ASP A 22 -30.72 -10.81 -1.25
C ASP A 22 -29.74 -9.66 -1.03
N ILE A 23 -28.46 -9.98 -1.01
CA ILE A 23 -27.36 -9.00 -0.84
C ILE A 23 -26.45 -9.10 -2.06
N ALA A 24 -26.25 -7.97 -2.70
CA ALA A 24 -25.47 -7.90 -3.94
C ALA A 24 -24.06 -8.50 -3.76
N ASN A 25 -23.65 -9.31 -4.74
CA ASN A 25 -22.34 -9.99 -4.79
C ASN A 25 -22.06 -10.99 -3.67
N ALA A 26 -23.04 -11.33 -2.83
CA ALA A 26 -22.95 -12.46 -1.92
C ALA A 26 -23.28 -13.76 -2.66
N VAL A 27 -22.57 -14.84 -2.32
CA VAL A 27 -22.84 -16.21 -2.82
C VAL A 27 -23.43 -17.08 -1.74
N ASP A 28 -23.13 -16.80 -0.47
CA ASP A 28 -23.73 -17.48 0.67
C ASP A 28 -24.27 -16.45 1.68
N ILE A 29 -25.55 -16.61 2.03
CA ILE A 29 -26.26 -15.74 2.96
C ILE A 29 -27.08 -16.63 3.91
N GLU A 30 -26.97 -16.40 5.19
CA GLU A 30 -27.79 -17.06 6.21
C GLU A 30 -28.78 -16.08 6.85
N CYS A 31 -29.92 -16.58 7.27
CA CYS A 31 -30.79 -15.86 8.18
C CYS A 31 -30.43 -16.23 9.62
N GLN A 32 -29.93 -15.28 10.38
CA GLN A 32 -29.59 -15.45 11.79
C GLN A 32 -30.34 -14.43 12.65
N ASN A 33 -31.11 -14.89 13.61
CA ASN A 33 -31.88 -14.04 14.51
C ASN A 33 -32.73 -12.99 13.75
N SER A 34 -33.40 -13.39 12.69
CA SER A 34 -34.24 -12.53 11.84
C SER A 34 -33.47 -11.45 11.06
N GLN A 35 -32.16 -11.63 10.87
CA GLN A 35 -31.30 -10.75 10.05
C GLN A 35 -30.55 -11.57 9.02
N CYS A 36 -30.44 -11.04 7.81
CA CYS A 36 -29.62 -11.61 6.75
C CYS A 36 -28.14 -11.35 7.04
N VAL A 37 -27.35 -12.41 7.08
CA VAL A 37 -25.91 -12.37 7.35
C VAL A 37 -25.16 -12.96 6.18
N VAL A 38 -24.27 -12.18 5.57
CA VAL A 38 -23.39 -12.64 4.52
C VAL A 38 -22.30 -13.53 5.10
N LYS A 39 -22.14 -14.72 4.52
CA LYS A 39 -21.08 -15.68 4.87
C LYS A 39 -19.95 -15.66 3.86
N GLU A 40 -20.27 -15.50 2.59
CA GLU A 40 -19.31 -15.54 1.51
C GLU A 40 -19.67 -14.55 0.41
N CYS A 41 -18.67 -13.87 -0.12
CA CYS A 41 -18.77 -13.00 -1.27
C CYS A 41 -18.25 -13.69 -2.54
N ARG A 42 -18.70 -13.23 -3.71
CA ARG A 42 -18.18 -13.67 -5.01
C ARG A 42 -16.70 -13.36 -5.14
N ASP A 43 -16.03 -14.03 -6.08
CA ASP A 43 -14.66 -13.71 -6.47
C ASP A 43 -14.52 -12.22 -6.76
N HIS A 44 -13.41 -11.63 -6.38
CA HIS A 44 -13.10 -10.21 -6.47
C HIS A 44 -13.93 -9.29 -5.55
N TYR A 45 -14.54 -9.87 -4.51
CA TYR A 45 -15.22 -9.13 -3.44
C TYR A 45 -14.83 -9.68 -2.08
N HIS A 46 -14.77 -8.84 -1.07
CA HIS A 46 -14.56 -9.20 0.33
C HIS A 46 -15.74 -8.75 1.20
N LEU A 47 -15.86 -9.36 2.37
CA LEU A 47 -16.90 -9.03 3.34
C LEU A 47 -16.52 -7.78 4.14
N PHE A 48 -17.37 -6.76 4.09
CA PHE A 48 -17.26 -5.58 4.94
C PHE A 48 -18.65 -5.11 5.39
N ASN A 49 -18.84 -4.91 6.70
CA ASN A 49 -20.10 -4.44 7.30
C ASN A 49 -21.34 -5.21 6.79
N ASN A 50 -21.24 -6.53 6.69
CA ASN A 50 -22.33 -7.42 6.21
C ASN A 50 -22.76 -7.14 4.75
N THR A 51 -21.89 -6.59 3.94
CA THR A 51 -22.02 -6.40 2.49
C THR A 51 -20.78 -6.93 1.78
N CYS A 52 -20.87 -7.13 0.46
CA CYS A 52 -19.73 -7.52 -0.35
C CYS A 52 -19.17 -6.31 -1.07
N GLU A 53 -18.00 -5.84 -0.64
CA GLU A 53 -17.23 -4.75 -1.23
C GLU A 53 -16.29 -5.30 -2.30
N LYS A 54 -16.14 -4.57 -3.41
CA LYS A 54 -15.25 -4.96 -4.50
C LYS A 54 -13.79 -4.83 -4.10
N ASP A 55 -12.98 -5.84 -4.41
CA ASP A 55 -11.53 -5.77 -4.26
C ASP A 55 -10.95 -4.71 -5.19
N THR A 56 -10.24 -3.75 -4.63
CA THR A 56 -9.51 -2.68 -5.33
C THR A 56 -8.09 -2.61 -4.78
N VAL A 57 -7.27 -1.72 -5.29
CA VAL A 57 -5.92 -1.48 -4.74
C VAL A 57 -6.00 -0.90 -3.33
N GLU A 58 -7.00 -0.07 -3.05
CA GLU A 58 -7.23 0.56 -1.75
C GLU A 58 -7.89 -0.38 -0.73
N HIS A 59 -8.57 -1.43 -1.20
CA HIS A 59 -9.29 -2.41 -0.37
C HIS A 59 -9.10 -3.82 -0.93
N CYS A 60 -7.91 -4.41 -0.72
CA CYS A 60 -7.54 -5.67 -1.33
C CYS A 60 -7.79 -6.88 -0.42
N GLY A 61 -8.91 -7.54 -0.63
CA GLY A 61 -9.31 -8.73 0.15
C GLY A 61 -9.83 -8.43 1.55
N ASP A 62 -9.59 -7.22 2.05
CA ASP A 62 -10.09 -6.66 3.30
C ASP A 62 -10.20 -5.14 3.15
N HIS A 63 -11.18 -4.53 3.80
CA HIS A 63 -11.41 -3.08 3.75
C HIS A 63 -10.23 -2.24 4.24
N ASN A 64 -9.40 -2.77 5.11
CA ASN A 64 -8.27 -2.05 5.70
C ASN A 64 -6.93 -2.31 4.98
N ILE A 65 -6.90 -3.12 3.91
CA ILE A 65 -5.67 -3.41 3.17
C ILE A 65 -5.58 -2.49 1.96
N ASP A 66 -4.66 -1.53 2.02
CA ASP A 66 -4.31 -0.63 0.92
C ASP A 66 -2.92 -1.00 0.39
N CYS A 67 -2.89 -1.63 -0.79
CA CYS A 67 -1.65 -2.11 -1.41
C CYS A 67 -0.62 -0.99 -1.59
N SER A 68 -1.06 0.22 -1.89
CA SER A 68 -0.17 1.35 -2.15
C SER A 68 0.51 1.89 -0.90
N SER A 69 -0.14 1.77 0.27
CA SER A 69 0.40 2.19 1.56
C SER A 69 1.09 1.06 2.31
N ASP A 70 0.63 -0.19 2.13
CA ASP A 70 1.13 -1.35 2.87
C ASP A 70 2.40 -1.95 2.26
N ILE A 71 2.67 -1.64 0.98
CA ILE A 71 3.90 -2.08 0.30
C ILE A 71 4.86 -0.90 0.13
N GLU A 72 6.02 -0.97 0.81
CA GLU A 72 7.06 0.04 0.70
C GLU A 72 7.51 0.21 -0.76
N ALA A 73 7.71 1.46 -1.18
CA ALA A 73 8.15 1.83 -2.52
C ALA A 73 7.25 1.33 -3.68
N TRP A 74 5.97 1.11 -3.39
CA TRP A 74 4.96 0.83 -4.42
C TRP A 74 4.91 1.96 -5.45
N ALA A 75 4.87 1.62 -6.73
CA ALA A 75 4.60 2.57 -7.82
C ALA A 75 3.34 2.19 -8.58
N ASP A 76 3.16 0.90 -8.93
CA ASP A 76 1.96 0.39 -9.59
C ASP A 76 1.72 -1.09 -9.28
N GLY A 77 0.46 -1.53 -9.40
CA GLY A 77 0.07 -2.93 -9.21
C GLY A 77 -1.44 -3.13 -9.22
N GLN A 78 -1.85 -4.32 -8.84
CA GLN A 78 -3.26 -4.74 -8.87
C GLN A 78 -3.60 -5.58 -7.64
N CYS A 79 -4.89 -5.58 -7.28
CA CYS A 79 -5.44 -6.57 -6.37
C CYS A 79 -5.94 -7.78 -7.18
N ILE A 80 -5.31 -8.93 -7.01
CA ILE A 80 -5.71 -10.19 -7.66
C ILE A 80 -5.91 -11.25 -6.59
N ASP A 81 -7.07 -11.89 -6.59
CA ASP A 81 -7.44 -12.96 -5.63
C ASP A 81 -7.13 -12.54 -4.18
N LYS A 82 -7.58 -11.35 -3.80
CA LYS A 82 -7.41 -10.76 -2.45
C LYS A 82 -5.94 -10.56 -2.04
N THR A 83 -5.04 -10.48 -3.02
CA THR A 83 -3.61 -10.30 -2.81
C THR A 83 -3.11 -9.11 -3.63
N CYS A 84 -2.32 -8.25 -2.99
CA CYS A 84 -1.62 -7.18 -3.67
C CYS A 84 -0.53 -7.75 -4.57
N ILE A 85 -0.58 -7.46 -5.86
CA ILE A 85 0.43 -7.86 -6.84
C ILE A 85 1.14 -6.62 -7.34
N VAL A 86 2.45 -6.52 -7.05
CA VAL A 86 3.30 -5.42 -7.52
C VAL A 86 3.61 -5.60 -8.99
N SER A 87 3.34 -4.60 -9.82
CA SER A 87 3.77 -4.53 -11.23
C SER A 87 4.93 -3.57 -11.45
N GLU A 88 5.08 -2.56 -10.59
CA GLU A 88 6.16 -1.58 -10.67
C GLU A 88 6.56 -1.07 -9.27
N CYS A 89 7.87 -0.87 -9.05
CA CYS A 89 8.42 -0.25 -7.86
C CYS A 89 8.93 1.16 -8.18
N GLN A 90 9.02 2.00 -7.15
CA GLN A 90 9.67 3.30 -7.27
C GLN A 90 11.13 3.18 -7.72
N PRO A 91 11.70 4.20 -8.41
CA PRO A 91 13.09 4.18 -8.82
C PRO A 91 14.05 3.88 -7.65
N GLY A 92 14.97 2.94 -7.89
CA GLY A 92 15.93 2.47 -6.88
C GLY A 92 15.46 1.24 -6.10
N PHE A 93 14.34 0.64 -6.52
CA PHE A 93 13.84 -0.63 -5.99
C PHE A 93 13.57 -1.61 -7.14
N HIS A 94 13.62 -2.91 -6.84
CA HIS A 94 13.22 -3.98 -7.76
C HIS A 94 12.15 -4.86 -7.14
N ILE A 95 11.41 -5.56 -7.99
CA ILE A 95 10.38 -6.49 -7.55
C ILE A 95 11.05 -7.81 -7.12
N ASP A 96 10.74 -8.26 -5.90
CA ASP A 96 11.02 -9.61 -5.41
C ASP A 96 9.74 -10.20 -4.81
N GLY A 97 9.15 -11.16 -5.53
CA GLY A 97 7.80 -11.63 -5.23
C GLY A 97 6.77 -10.49 -5.33
N ASN A 98 6.04 -10.22 -4.25
CA ASN A 98 5.06 -9.13 -4.15
C ASN A 98 5.56 -7.97 -3.27
N LYS A 99 6.85 -7.69 -3.32
CA LYS A 99 7.49 -6.62 -2.54
C LYS A 99 8.43 -5.81 -3.41
N CYS A 100 8.64 -4.56 -3.03
CA CYS A 100 9.68 -3.72 -3.59
C CYS A 100 10.89 -3.74 -2.65
N ILE A 101 12.00 -4.28 -3.12
CA ILE A 101 13.24 -4.38 -2.36
C ILE A 101 14.22 -3.32 -2.86
N LYS A 102 14.84 -2.59 -1.94
CA LYS A 102 15.80 -1.53 -2.28
C LYS A 102 17.01 -2.10 -3.00
N ASP A 103 17.32 -1.51 -4.15
CA ASP A 103 18.53 -1.81 -4.89
C ASP A 103 19.77 -1.35 -4.11
N THR A 104 20.74 -2.24 -3.99
CA THR A 104 22.06 -1.93 -3.43
C THR A 104 23.15 -2.50 -4.31
N HIS A 105 24.39 -2.06 -4.11
CA HIS A 105 25.54 -2.64 -4.80
C HIS A 105 25.74 -4.13 -4.51
N GLN A 106 25.35 -4.56 -3.31
CA GLN A 106 25.48 -5.95 -2.85
C GLN A 106 24.29 -6.83 -3.27
N CYS A 107 23.13 -6.22 -3.52
CA CYS A 107 21.89 -6.90 -3.86
C CYS A 107 21.18 -6.12 -4.98
N CYS A 108 21.38 -6.56 -6.22
CA CYS A 108 20.82 -5.91 -7.39
C CYS A 108 19.90 -6.85 -8.14
N GLY A 109 18.64 -6.42 -8.31
CA GLY A 109 17.59 -7.18 -8.97
C GLY A 109 17.07 -8.37 -8.18
N SER A 110 16.07 -9.05 -8.71
CA SER A 110 15.34 -10.16 -8.08
C SER A 110 16.21 -11.36 -7.68
N THR A 111 17.38 -11.51 -8.28
CA THR A 111 18.36 -12.55 -7.92
C THR A 111 19.35 -12.10 -6.84
N CYS A 112 19.22 -10.86 -6.36
CA CYS A 112 20.11 -10.26 -5.36
C CYS A 112 21.60 -10.46 -5.72
N THR A 113 21.96 -10.20 -6.99
CA THR A 113 23.33 -10.40 -7.48
C THR A 113 24.17 -9.16 -7.22
N PRO A 114 25.35 -9.25 -6.57
CA PRO A 114 26.21 -8.10 -6.37
C PRO A 114 26.75 -7.56 -7.69
N CYS A 115 26.75 -6.25 -7.85
CA CYS A 115 27.37 -5.62 -8.99
C CYS A 115 28.89 -5.65 -8.89
N SER A 116 29.58 -5.75 -10.04
CA SER A 116 31.03 -5.65 -10.09
C SER A 116 31.49 -4.25 -9.61
N LYS A 117 32.76 -4.14 -9.19
CA LYS A 117 33.32 -2.98 -8.49
C LYS A 117 33.05 -1.61 -9.18
N ASP A 118 32.97 -1.62 -10.53
CA ASP A 118 32.80 -0.40 -11.33
C ASP A 118 31.37 -0.20 -11.83
N LYS A 119 30.41 -1.03 -11.35
CA LYS A 119 29.01 -0.95 -11.75
C LYS A 119 28.09 -0.62 -10.57
N TYR A 120 26.98 -0.01 -10.87
CA TYR A 120 25.97 0.41 -9.89
C TYR A 120 24.65 -0.30 -10.17
N CYS A 121 23.92 -0.62 -9.11
CA CYS A 121 22.56 -1.11 -9.26
C CYS A 121 21.62 0.02 -9.62
N SER A 122 20.90 -0.15 -10.72
CA SER A 122 19.85 0.76 -11.16
C SER A 122 18.68 -0.04 -11.70
N ASN A 123 17.52 0.09 -11.04
CA ASN A 123 16.29 -0.63 -11.40
C ASN A 123 16.53 -2.15 -11.58
N GLY A 124 17.21 -2.76 -10.62
CA GLY A 124 17.51 -4.19 -10.63
C GLY A 124 18.59 -4.66 -11.59
N ILE A 125 19.29 -3.75 -12.28
CA ILE A 125 20.32 -4.06 -13.28
C ILE A 125 21.62 -3.36 -12.94
N CYS A 126 22.76 -4.09 -12.99
CA CYS A 126 24.09 -3.51 -12.82
C CYS A 126 24.47 -2.69 -14.06
N LYS A 127 24.61 -1.38 -13.92
CA LYS A 127 24.94 -0.42 -14.99
C LYS A 127 26.22 0.37 -14.68
N ASP A 128 26.82 0.94 -15.70
CA ASP A 128 28.01 1.80 -15.58
C ASP A 128 27.62 3.23 -15.12
N THR A 129 26.35 3.62 -15.35
CA THR A 129 25.80 4.93 -14.97
C THR A 129 24.37 4.80 -14.47
N CYS A 130 23.99 5.62 -13.49
CA CYS A 130 22.60 5.70 -13.02
C CYS A 130 21.70 6.31 -14.11
N GLU A 131 20.50 5.74 -14.27
CA GLU A 131 19.48 6.32 -15.14
C GLU A 131 18.78 7.48 -14.44
N LEU A 132 18.50 8.54 -15.17
CA LEU A 132 17.71 9.66 -14.65
C LEU A 132 16.31 9.18 -14.20
N PRO A 133 15.78 9.66 -13.08
CA PRO A 133 16.29 10.75 -12.22
C PRO A 133 17.28 10.32 -11.12
N LEU A 134 17.80 9.08 -11.17
CA LEU A 134 18.71 8.55 -10.15
C LEU A 134 20.12 9.11 -10.29
N SER A 135 20.80 9.27 -9.15
CA SER A 135 22.18 9.71 -9.03
C SER A 135 22.97 8.70 -8.20
N TYR A 136 24.26 8.56 -8.51
CA TYR A 136 25.14 7.64 -7.78
C TYR A 136 25.41 8.12 -6.34
N CYS A 137 25.28 7.18 -5.40
CA CYS A 137 25.63 7.38 -4.01
C CYS A 137 26.09 6.07 -3.36
N ASN A 138 27.34 6.01 -2.94
CA ASN A 138 27.92 4.89 -2.15
C ASN A 138 27.62 3.48 -2.72
N GLY A 139 27.74 3.28 -4.03
CA GLY A 139 27.58 1.97 -4.67
C GLY A 139 26.14 1.66 -5.14
N THR A 140 25.22 2.59 -4.98
CA THR A 140 23.83 2.44 -5.45
C THR A 140 23.34 3.71 -6.16
N CYS A 141 22.27 3.58 -6.93
CA CYS A 141 21.59 4.72 -7.53
C CYS A 141 20.40 5.11 -6.66
N VAL A 142 20.33 6.37 -6.26
CA VAL A 142 19.30 6.93 -5.38
C VAL A 142 18.65 8.16 -5.98
N ASN A 143 17.43 8.46 -5.60
CA ASN A 143 16.74 9.65 -6.06
C ASN A 143 16.89 10.79 -5.03
N TYR A 144 17.78 11.75 -5.29
CA TYR A 144 18.01 12.88 -4.40
C TYR A 144 16.79 13.80 -4.21
N THR A 145 15.76 13.67 -5.06
CA THR A 145 14.57 14.52 -4.93
C THR A 145 13.51 13.96 -3.98
N SER A 146 13.60 12.66 -3.62
CA SER A 146 12.59 11.98 -2.81
C SER A 146 13.12 11.01 -1.74
N ASP A 147 14.40 10.66 -1.78
CA ASP A 147 14.99 9.73 -0.79
C ASP A 147 15.35 10.49 0.50
N ASN A 148 14.68 10.11 1.62
CA ASN A 148 14.90 10.73 2.93
C ASN A 148 16.33 10.57 3.48
N ASN A 149 17.06 9.56 3.04
CA ASN A 149 18.45 9.31 3.48
C ASN A 149 19.50 9.98 2.56
N ASN A 150 19.05 10.56 1.44
CA ASN A 150 19.91 11.15 0.42
C ASN A 150 19.28 12.42 -0.17
N CYS A 151 18.64 13.24 0.65
CA CYS A 151 17.86 14.37 0.18
C CYS A 151 18.72 15.53 -0.32
N GLY A 152 18.68 15.81 -1.63
CA GLY A 152 19.47 16.84 -2.28
C GLY A 152 20.91 16.43 -2.57
N SER A 153 21.48 15.48 -1.80
CA SER A 153 22.84 14.96 -2.01
C SER A 153 23.03 13.63 -1.29
N CYS A 154 24.07 12.87 -1.68
CA CYS A 154 24.43 11.60 -1.09
C CYS A 154 24.67 11.74 0.43
N GLY A 155 23.94 10.93 1.22
CA GLY A 155 24.06 10.87 2.68
C GLY A 155 23.41 12.04 3.42
N ALA A 156 22.73 12.96 2.73
CA ALA A 156 21.96 14.03 3.38
C ALA A 156 20.62 13.47 3.89
N VAL A 157 20.54 13.24 5.20
CA VAL A 157 19.38 12.61 5.84
C VAL A 157 18.40 13.67 6.33
N CYS A 158 17.12 13.55 5.96
CA CYS A 158 16.06 14.34 6.55
C CYS A 158 15.64 13.73 7.89
N THR A 159 15.88 14.47 8.96
CA THR A 159 15.49 14.10 10.32
C THR A 159 14.63 15.20 10.94
N THR A 160 13.84 14.86 11.94
CA THR A 160 13.06 15.85 12.71
C THR A 160 13.94 16.87 13.41
N THR A 161 15.23 16.57 13.65
CA THR A 161 16.21 17.52 14.19
C THR A 161 16.71 18.53 13.15
N SER A 162 16.40 18.32 11.86
CA SER A 162 16.77 19.27 10.79
C SER A 162 15.87 20.50 10.74
N ILE A 163 14.69 20.45 11.35
CA ILE A 163 13.70 21.53 11.39
C ILE A 163 13.09 21.56 12.79
N ASP A 164 13.26 22.69 13.48
CA ASP A 164 12.78 22.87 14.85
C ASP A 164 11.26 22.63 14.97
N ASN A 165 10.84 22.02 16.09
CA ASN A 165 9.44 21.75 16.44
C ASN A 165 8.71 20.85 15.41
N SER A 166 9.43 20.12 14.53
CA SER A 166 8.82 19.17 13.61
C SER A 166 8.65 17.79 14.28
N ASN A 167 7.50 17.14 14.01
CA ASN A 167 7.21 15.77 14.39
C ASN A 167 7.51 14.80 13.25
N ALA A 168 7.32 15.24 12.00
CA ALA A 168 7.65 14.45 10.82
C ALA A 168 8.20 15.34 9.69
N VAL A 169 9.16 14.77 8.94
CA VAL A 169 9.78 15.40 7.78
C VAL A 169 9.94 14.38 6.65
N ASN A 170 9.92 14.87 5.41
CA ASN A 170 10.24 14.04 4.25
C ASN A 170 11.10 14.82 3.23
N CYS A 171 11.75 14.08 2.33
CA CYS A 171 12.43 14.67 1.19
C CYS A 171 11.42 14.98 0.08
N SER A 172 11.39 16.21 -0.36
CA SER A 172 10.57 16.64 -1.49
C SER A 172 11.28 17.71 -2.32
N GLY A 173 11.51 17.41 -3.60
CA GLY A 173 12.25 18.28 -4.51
C GLY A 173 13.70 18.49 -4.07
N GLY A 174 14.34 17.51 -3.44
CA GLY A 174 15.71 17.58 -2.95
C GLY A 174 15.91 18.46 -1.70
N GLN A 175 14.83 18.74 -0.98
CA GLN A 175 14.85 19.50 0.29
C GLN A 175 14.03 18.75 1.35
N CYS A 176 14.54 18.74 2.58
CA CYS A 176 13.77 18.26 3.71
C CYS A 176 12.60 19.22 3.98
N ARG A 177 11.40 18.67 4.02
CA ARG A 177 10.16 19.41 4.24
C ARG A 177 9.40 18.87 5.42
N VAL A 178 8.88 19.78 6.24
CA VAL A 178 7.98 19.42 7.34
C VAL A 178 6.69 18.84 6.77
N THR A 179 6.30 17.69 7.28
CA THR A 179 4.98 17.09 7.03
C THR A 179 4.07 17.28 8.23
N GLU A 180 4.62 17.26 9.45
CA GLU A 180 3.87 17.41 10.70
C GLU A 180 4.68 18.18 11.74
N CYS A 181 4.01 19.04 12.53
CA CYS A 181 4.60 19.77 13.66
C CYS A 181 4.22 19.10 14.99
N ILE A 182 5.03 19.29 16.03
CA ILE A 182 4.68 18.88 17.39
C ILE A 182 3.48 19.67 17.91
N GLU A 183 2.79 19.14 18.92
CA GLU A 183 1.61 19.78 19.51
C GLU A 183 1.92 21.21 19.99
N GLY A 184 1.02 22.15 19.65
CA GLY A 184 1.18 23.57 19.94
C GLY A 184 1.86 24.40 18.85
N TYR A 185 2.35 23.76 17.81
CA TYR A 185 2.99 24.42 16.65
C TYR A 185 2.19 24.17 15.37
N HIS A 186 2.19 25.12 14.47
CA HIS A 186 1.57 24.98 13.15
C HIS A 186 2.58 25.15 12.04
N LYS A 187 2.30 24.49 10.92
CA LYS A 187 3.17 24.56 9.74
C LYS A 187 2.96 25.86 8.99
N TYR A 188 4.04 26.63 8.83
CA TYR A 188 4.08 27.79 7.95
C TYR A 188 5.28 27.68 7.00
N HIS A 189 5.01 27.65 5.67
CA HIS A 189 6.01 27.29 4.66
C HIS A 189 6.70 25.95 4.98
N ASN A 190 7.93 25.94 5.41
CA ASN A 190 8.71 24.75 5.75
C ASN A 190 9.29 24.80 7.18
N ILE A 191 8.63 25.51 8.07
CA ILE A 191 8.97 25.63 9.49
C ILE A 191 7.73 25.31 10.35
N CYS A 192 7.96 24.99 11.63
CA CYS A 192 6.92 24.87 12.64
C CYS A 192 7.03 26.03 13.64
N GLU A 193 6.03 26.94 13.65
CA GLU A 193 5.96 28.14 14.49
C GLU A 193 4.65 28.24 15.28
#